data_7a18703b96a26c3454ffae2369281e40
#
_entry.id   7a18703b96a26c3454ffae2369281e40
#
_cell.length_a   1.000
_cell.length_b   1.000
_cell.length_c   1.000
_cell.angle_alpha   90.00
_cell.angle_beta   90.00
_cell.angle_gamma   90.00
#
_symmetry.space_group_name_H-M   'P 1'
#
loop_
_entity.id
_entity.type
_entity.pdbx_description
1 polymer ?
#
loop_
_entity_poly.entity_id
_entity_poly.type
_entity_poly.pdbx_seq_one_letter_code
_entity_poly.pdbx_strand_id
1 'polypeptide(L)'
;MVTRASAKRRPRKAKPNSKGLSPNESILERLEGPVSDAAAAVEKVGGHVVARYKEPLGGHPVLLAILPIDAIEPTPFQRDLSDAHHKRLADVIAKTGRYLDPVIAVVAPTRGFWTPNGRHRLAAMRRLGARSIVALIVVDREVAWQILALNTEKAHNLKERSLEVIRIYRGLVDEDASRPESDFAFYLEESALVTLGVCYERAPRFGGGAYHSILRRLEEFSGEPLRSALKAHEKRATMVIDLEEKVASVVKKLKERGLVSPYLRSFVVARINPLRWIKGEPPPLDEVLKTMRERATKFNVDRVKPQDLAGAAGPPDEV
;
A
#
# COMPACT_ATOMS: atom_id res chain seq x y z
N MET A 1 -21.38 31.05 52.48
CA MET A 1 -20.10 31.21 51.74
C MET A 1 -19.81 29.91 51.04
N VAL A 2 -19.98 29.89 49.70
CA VAL A 2 -19.73 28.72 48.89
C VAL A 2 -18.36 28.90 48.22
N THR A 3 -17.38 28.11 48.61
CA THR A 3 -16.02 28.14 48.07
C THR A 3 -16.03 27.54 46.67
N ARG A 4 -15.78 28.34 45.63
CA ARG A 4 -15.58 27.91 44.26
C ARG A 4 -14.26 27.11 44.15
N ALA A 5 -14.36 25.84 43.82
CA ALA A 5 -13.21 25.01 43.50
C ALA A 5 -12.52 25.54 42.22
N SER A 6 -11.24 25.89 42.36
CA SER A 6 -10.37 26.32 41.26
C SER A 6 -10.15 25.13 40.29
N ALA A 7 -10.64 25.28 39.05
CA ALA A 7 -10.39 24.32 38.00
C ALA A 7 -8.88 24.26 37.64
N LYS A 8 -8.24 23.13 37.87
CA LYS A 8 -6.85 22.88 37.48
C LYS A 8 -6.70 23.08 35.95
N ARG A 9 -5.97 24.12 35.56
CA ARG A 9 -5.58 24.33 34.15
C ARG A 9 -4.81 23.12 33.64
N ARG A 10 -5.29 22.49 32.53
CA ARG A 10 -4.54 21.46 31.83
C ARG A 10 -3.18 22.02 31.37
N PRO A 11 -2.07 21.26 31.55
CA PRO A 11 -0.76 21.73 31.12
C PRO A 11 -0.79 21.99 29.60
N ARG A 12 -0.30 23.16 29.18
CA ARG A 12 -0.12 23.48 27.76
C ARG A 12 0.84 22.47 27.15
N LYS A 13 0.42 21.77 26.07
CA LYS A 13 1.33 20.94 25.27
C LYS A 13 2.52 21.79 24.84
N ALA A 14 3.74 21.30 25.05
CA ALA A 14 4.94 21.96 24.55
C ALA A 14 4.81 22.17 23.03
N LYS A 15 5.18 23.36 22.53
CA LYS A 15 5.26 23.58 21.08
C LYS A 15 6.37 22.70 20.52
N PRO A 16 6.16 22.03 19.37
CA PRO A 16 7.23 21.29 18.72
C PRO A 16 8.38 22.24 18.37
N ASN A 17 9.61 21.72 18.40
CA ASN A 17 10.77 22.46 17.96
C ASN A 17 10.61 22.87 16.48
N SER A 18 11.10 24.06 16.13
CA SER A 18 11.14 24.52 14.74
C SER A 18 12.00 23.56 13.90
N LYS A 19 11.51 23.13 12.73
CA LYS A 19 12.22 22.26 11.79
C LYS A 19 12.13 22.83 10.37
N GLY A 20 13.12 22.48 9.55
CA GLY A 20 13.14 22.80 8.13
C GLY A 20 13.70 24.17 7.80
N LEU A 21 13.61 24.55 6.54
CA LEU A 21 14.16 25.77 5.96
C LEU A 21 13.19 26.94 6.09
N SER A 22 13.71 28.14 6.26
CA SER A 22 12.96 29.38 6.09
C SER A 22 12.66 29.63 4.59
N PRO A 23 11.74 30.54 4.24
CA PRO A 23 11.47 30.88 2.85
C PRO A 23 12.69 31.28 2.04
N ASN A 24 13.60 32.03 2.62
CA ASN A 24 14.84 32.48 1.95
C ASN A 24 15.84 31.33 1.74
N GLU A 25 15.95 30.42 2.68
CA GLU A 25 16.83 29.24 2.56
C GLU A 25 16.29 28.21 1.55
N SER A 26 14.99 28.26 1.25
CA SER A 26 14.35 27.40 0.25
C SER A 26 14.62 27.85 -1.19
N ILE A 27 15.29 28.98 -1.41
CA ILE A 27 15.67 29.42 -2.76
C ILE A 27 16.79 28.52 -3.29
N LEU A 28 16.64 28.02 -4.51
CA LEU A 28 17.63 27.25 -5.24
C LEU A 28 18.23 28.13 -6.34
N GLU A 29 19.41 28.69 -6.09
CA GLU A 29 20.03 29.65 -7.03
C GLU A 29 20.60 28.98 -8.26
N ARG A 30 21.21 27.80 -8.12
CA ARG A 30 21.91 27.08 -9.19
C ARG A 30 21.37 25.67 -9.37
N LEU A 31 21.42 25.20 -10.62
CA LEU A 31 21.14 23.82 -10.99
C LEU A 31 22.48 23.09 -11.10
N GLU A 32 22.76 22.18 -10.17
CA GLU A 32 24.01 21.39 -10.15
C GLU A 32 23.70 19.93 -9.87
N GLY A 33 24.47 19.01 -10.43
CA GLY A 33 24.32 17.58 -10.24
C GLY A 33 22.93 17.05 -10.67
N PRO A 34 22.30 16.15 -9.90
CA PRO A 34 21.07 15.47 -10.30
C PRO A 34 19.89 16.39 -10.63
N VAL A 35 19.83 17.59 -10.03
CA VAL A 35 18.77 18.56 -10.37
C VAL A 35 18.97 19.20 -11.74
N SER A 36 20.22 19.37 -12.16
CA SER A 36 20.56 19.81 -13.52
C SER A 36 20.15 18.76 -14.55
N ASP A 37 20.41 17.48 -14.26
CA ASP A 37 20.04 16.36 -15.13
C ASP A 37 18.51 16.26 -15.27
N ALA A 38 17.79 16.47 -14.17
CA ALA A 38 16.33 16.50 -14.18
C ALA A 38 15.77 17.66 -15.01
N ALA A 39 16.39 18.86 -14.94
CA ALA A 39 16.03 20.00 -15.76
C ALA A 39 16.28 19.72 -17.26
N ALA A 40 17.45 19.17 -17.60
CA ALA A 40 17.76 18.74 -18.96
C ALA A 40 16.78 17.68 -19.49
N ALA A 41 16.35 16.75 -18.63
CA ALA A 41 15.32 15.77 -19.00
C ALA A 41 13.97 16.43 -19.31
N VAL A 42 13.59 17.49 -18.59
CA VAL A 42 12.37 18.28 -18.89
C VAL A 42 12.47 18.91 -20.27
N GLU A 43 13.58 19.57 -20.58
CA GLU A 43 13.81 20.22 -21.88
C GLU A 43 13.83 19.20 -23.03
N LYS A 44 14.50 18.06 -22.83
CA LYS A 44 14.60 16.98 -23.82
C LYS A 44 13.25 16.43 -24.28
N VAL A 45 12.22 16.47 -23.42
CA VAL A 45 10.87 16.06 -23.82
C VAL A 45 10.00 17.20 -24.35
N GLY A 46 10.57 18.40 -24.50
CA GLY A 46 9.84 19.60 -24.93
C GLY A 46 9.04 20.26 -23.80
N GLY A 47 9.36 19.96 -22.54
CA GLY A 47 8.82 20.63 -21.36
C GLY A 47 9.56 21.91 -21.02
N HIS A 48 9.09 22.62 -19.99
CA HIS A 48 9.70 23.85 -19.51
C HIS A 48 9.73 23.91 -17.98
N VAL A 49 10.90 24.26 -17.38
CA VAL A 49 11.04 24.48 -15.95
C VAL A 49 10.57 25.89 -15.62
N VAL A 50 9.52 26.00 -14.85
CA VAL A 50 8.88 27.29 -14.45
C VAL A 50 9.55 27.87 -13.20
N ALA A 51 9.84 27.01 -12.22
CA ALA A 51 10.49 27.39 -10.97
C ALA A 51 11.34 26.25 -10.41
N ARG A 52 12.25 26.63 -9.52
CA ARG A 52 13.15 25.72 -8.81
C ARG A 52 13.29 26.15 -7.36
N TYR A 53 13.26 25.22 -6.45
CA TYR A 53 13.37 25.50 -5.02
C TYR A 53 13.82 24.26 -4.23
N LYS A 54 14.17 24.45 -2.97
CA LYS A 54 14.37 23.38 -1.99
C LYS A 54 13.07 23.21 -1.22
N GLU A 55 12.54 21.99 -1.15
CA GLU A 55 11.36 21.77 -0.32
C GLU A 55 11.68 22.09 1.16
N PRO A 56 10.75 22.74 1.89
CA PRO A 56 11.12 23.37 3.17
C PRO A 56 11.43 22.41 4.31
N LEU A 57 11.02 21.14 4.28
CA LEU A 57 11.22 20.23 5.40
C LEU A 57 12.61 19.59 5.41
N GLY A 58 13.01 18.98 4.31
CA GLY A 58 14.27 18.25 4.14
C GLY A 58 15.33 18.99 3.35
N GLY A 59 14.95 20.07 2.64
CA GLY A 59 15.87 20.86 1.81
C GLY A 59 16.21 20.22 0.47
N HIS A 60 15.46 19.22 0.05
CA HIS A 60 15.70 18.53 -1.22
C HIS A 60 15.29 19.40 -2.42
N PRO A 61 16.07 19.40 -3.52
CA PRO A 61 15.74 20.20 -4.69
C PRO A 61 14.51 19.67 -5.42
N VAL A 62 13.62 20.56 -5.83
CA VAL A 62 12.39 20.28 -6.57
C VAL A 62 12.27 21.28 -7.72
N LEU A 63 11.81 20.81 -8.89
CA LEU A 63 11.48 21.66 -10.03
C LEU A 63 9.98 21.71 -10.23
N LEU A 64 9.41 22.88 -10.42
CA LEU A 64 8.07 23.05 -10.94
C LEU A 64 8.20 23.17 -12.47
N ALA A 65 7.59 22.25 -13.20
CA ALA A 65 7.70 22.18 -14.67
C ALA A 65 6.33 22.02 -15.34
N ILE A 66 6.26 22.45 -16.59
CA ILE A 66 5.16 22.15 -17.50
C ILE A 66 5.68 21.08 -18.47
N LEU A 67 5.04 19.92 -18.48
CA LEU A 67 5.40 18.79 -19.35
C LEU A 67 4.35 18.60 -20.44
N PRO A 68 4.76 18.20 -21.66
CA PRO A 68 3.83 17.64 -22.62
C PRO A 68 3.09 16.45 -22.01
N ILE A 69 1.78 16.34 -22.25
CA ILE A 69 0.95 15.32 -21.59
C ILE A 69 1.39 13.89 -21.94
N ASP A 70 1.99 13.71 -23.11
CA ASP A 70 2.48 12.41 -23.60
C ASP A 70 3.88 12.08 -23.12
N ALA A 71 4.55 13.01 -22.43
CA ALA A 71 5.88 12.79 -21.84
C ALA A 71 5.84 12.24 -20.42
N ILE A 72 4.63 12.08 -19.85
CA ILE A 72 4.44 11.58 -18.49
C ILE A 72 3.49 10.41 -18.47
N GLU A 73 3.89 9.34 -17.78
CA GLU A 73 3.09 8.13 -17.61
C GLU A 73 2.89 7.82 -16.12
N PRO A 74 1.82 7.09 -15.74
CA PRO A 74 1.72 6.51 -14.41
C PRO A 74 2.90 5.57 -14.15
N THR A 75 3.35 5.44 -12.92
CA THR A 75 4.29 4.37 -12.58
C THR A 75 3.65 3.01 -12.87
N PRO A 76 4.42 2.02 -13.38
CA PRO A 76 3.89 0.71 -13.77
C PRO A 76 3.16 -0.03 -12.64
N PHE A 77 3.42 0.36 -11.39
CA PHE A 77 2.98 -0.34 -10.18
C PHE A 77 1.75 0.30 -9.53
N GLN A 78 1.21 1.37 -10.11
CA GLN A 78 -0.02 2.00 -9.61
C GLN A 78 -1.25 1.14 -9.90
N ARG A 79 -2.26 1.29 -9.05
CA ARG A 79 -3.58 0.66 -9.22
C ARG A 79 -4.19 0.92 -10.58
N ASP A 80 -5.10 0.02 -10.94
CA ASP A 80 -5.97 0.24 -12.08
C ASP A 80 -6.82 1.50 -11.88
N LEU A 81 -7.04 2.19 -12.99
CA LEU A 81 -7.78 3.44 -13.00
C LEU A 81 -9.26 3.19 -12.70
N SER A 82 -9.81 3.88 -11.72
CA SER A 82 -11.26 3.90 -11.53
C SER A 82 -11.90 4.81 -12.57
N ASP A 83 -12.63 4.24 -13.51
CA ASP A 83 -13.30 4.96 -14.60
C ASP A 83 -14.25 6.04 -14.09
N ALA A 84 -15.01 5.76 -13.05
CA ALA A 84 -15.95 6.72 -12.47
C ALA A 84 -15.22 7.92 -11.86
N HIS A 85 -14.08 7.69 -11.19
CA HIS A 85 -13.36 8.74 -10.48
C HIS A 85 -12.69 9.73 -11.43
N HIS A 86 -11.96 9.27 -12.46
CA HIS A 86 -11.28 10.19 -13.37
C HIS A 86 -12.27 10.95 -14.27
N LYS A 87 -13.42 10.34 -14.62
CA LYS A 87 -14.50 11.03 -15.36
C LYS A 87 -15.05 12.19 -14.54
N ARG A 88 -15.42 11.92 -13.27
CA ARG A 88 -15.91 12.96 -12.36
C ARG A 88 -14.86 14.08 -12.15
N LEU A 89 -13.60 13.72 -12.04
CA LEU A 89 -12.52 14.71 -11.92
C LEU A 89 -12.38 15.57 -13.18
N ALA A 90 -12.47 14.97 -14.37
CA ALA A 90 -12.47 15.70 -15.63
C ALA A 90 -13.65 16.70 -15.69
N ASP A 91 -14.85 16.26 -15.32
CA ASP A 91 -16.03 17.14 -15.28
C ASP A 91 -15.86 18.34 -14.34
N VAL A 92 -15.26 18.12 -13.16
CA VAL A 92 -14.97 19.21 -12.21
C VAL A 92 -13.93 20.17 -12.78
N ILE A 93 -12.84 19.67 -13.37
CA ILE A 93 -11.80 20.52 -13.99
C ILE A 93 -12.41 21.32 -15.15
N ALA A 94 -13.23 20.70 -16.01
CA ALA A 94 -13.90 21.38 -17.10
C ALA A 94 -14.82 22.52 -16.60
N LYS A 95 -15.61 22.25 -15.54
CA LYS A 95 -16.51 23.26 -14.95
C LYS A 95 -15.76 24.43 -14.32
N THR A 96 -14.63 24.16 -13.66
CA THR A 96 -13.82 25.21 -13.04
C THR A 96 -12.95 25.97 -14.03
N GLY A 97 -12.68 25.39 -15.20
CA GLY A 97 -11.78 25.92 -16.22
C GLY A 97 -10.33 26.07 -15.75
N ARG A 98 -9.96 25.40 -14.65
CA ARG A 98 -8.63 25.53 -14.03
C ARG A 98 -8.12 24.20 -13.54
N TYR A 99 -6.81 23.98 -13.73
CA TYR A 99 -6.07 22.88 -13.16
C TYR A 99 -4.95 23.45 -12.27
N LEU A 100 -5.09 23.30 -10.93
CA LEU A 100 -4.24 23.98 -9.94
C LEU A 100 -3.42 23.01 -9.07
N ASP A 101 -3.60 21.72 -9.24
CA ASP A 101 -3.00 20.69 -8.39
C ASP A 101 -1.92 19.90 -9.18
N PRO A 102 -0.63 20.30 -9.12
CA PRO A 102 0.42 19.64 -9.86
C PRO A 102 0.52 18.14 -9.57
N VAL A 103 0.86 17.33 -10.55
CA VAL A 103 1.23 15.94 -10.31
C VAL A 103 2.67 15.88 -9.81
N ILE A 104 2.98 14.92 -8.96
CA ILE A 104 4.38 14.65 -8.59
C ILE A 104 4.96 13.74 -9.68
N ALA A 105 6.18 14.04 -10.13
CA ALA A 105 6.84 13.26 -11.16
C ALA A 105 8.32 13.03 -10.86
N VAL A 106 8.85 11.93 -11.35
CA VAL A 106 10.27 11.56 -11.32
C VAL A 106 10.73 11.20 -12.73
N VAL A 107 12.02 11.33 -13.01
CA VAL A 107 12.59 10.91 -14.30
C VAL A 107 12.44 9.40 -14.46
N ALA A 108 11.83 8.95 -15.56
CA ALA A 108 11.66 7.53 -15.84
C ALA A 108 12.98 6.88 -16.29
N PRO A 109 13.18 5.56 -16.05
CA PRO A 109 14.42 4.87 -16.42
C PRO A 109 14.69 4.86 -17.93
N THR A 110 13.64 4.83 -18.73
CA THR A 110 13.75 4.68 -20.19
C THR A 110 13.61 6.02 -20.89
N ARG A 111 12.46 6.66 -20.78
CA ARG A 111 12.15 7.95 -21.44
C ARG A 111 11.01 8.66 -20.71
N GLY A 112 11.12 9.98 -20.61
CA GLY A 112 10.07 10.83 -20.04
C GLY A 112 10.00 10.77 -18.53
N PHE A 113 8.80 10.83 -18.00
CA PHE A 113 8.55 10.95 -16.57
C PHE A 113 7.52 9.94 -16.09
N TRP A 114 7.69 9.48 -14.86
CA TRP A 114 6.68 8.72 -14.14
C TRP A 114 5.98 9.60 -13.10
N THR A 115 4.66 9.45 -12.97
CA THR A 115 3.92 10.05 -11.87
C THR A 115 3.51 8.99 -10.83
N PRO A 116 4.14 8.96 -9.65
CA PRO A 116 3.75 8.06 -8.56
C PRO A 116 2.45 8.50 -7.86
N ASN A 117 2.09 9.78 -8.00
CA ASN A 117 0.85 10.32 -7.44
C ASN A 117 0.22 11.32 -8.41
N GLY A 118 -0.79 10.89 -9.12
CA GLY A 118 -1.49 11.75 -10.07
C GLY A 118 -2.17 11.02 -11.22
N ARG A 119 -2.21 9.69 -11.20
CA ARG A 119 -2.78 8.87 -12.30
C ARG A 119 -4.18 9.33 -12.70
N HIS A 120 -5.09 9.55 -11.73
CA HIS A 120 -6.44 10.04 -12.02
C HIS A 120 -6.45 11.47 -12.58
N ARG A 121 -5.55 12.33 -12.11
CA ARG A 121 -5.37 13.70 -12.62
C ARG A 121 -4.85 13.68 -14.05
N LEU A 122 -3.83 12.87 -14.32
CA LEU A 122 -3.28 12.69 -15.65
C LEU A 122 -4.33 12.15 -16.64
N ALA A 123 -5.09 11.13 -16.24
CA ALA A 123 -6.17 10.57 -17.03
C ALA A 123 -7.30 11.58 -17.31
N ALA A 124 -7.67 12.39 -16.29
CA ALA A 124 -8.66 13.45 -16.45
C ALA A 124 -8.18 14.52 -17.43
N MET A 125 -6.92 14.96 -17.35
CA MET A 125 -6.33 15.93 -18.25
C MET A 125 -6.23 15.38 -19.69
N ARG A 126 -5.83 14.12 -19.88
CA ARG A 126 -5.84 13.44 -21.19
C ARG A 126 -7.25 13.38 -21.78
N ARG A 127 -8.25 13.04 -20.96
CA ARG A 127 -9.67 13.02 -21.37
C ARG A 127 -10.17 14.39 -21.84
N LEU A 128 -9.70 15.46 -21.21
CA LEU A 128 -10.02 16.85 -21.61
C LEU A 128 -9.26 17.34 -22.84
N GLY A 129 -8.36 16.52 -23.42
CA GLY A 129 -7.53 16.92 -24.55
C GLY A 129 -6.45 17.92 -24.19
N ALA A 130 -6.01 17.97 -22.92
CA ALA A 130 -4.94 18.87 -22.48
C ALA A 130 -3.62 18.55 -23.21
N ARG A 131 -2.94 19.59 -23.68
CA ARG A 131 -1.65 19.47 -24.39
C ARG A 131 -0.47 19.31 -23.42
N SER A 132 -0.63 19.79 -22.19
CA SER A 132 0.42 19.79 -21.17
C SER A 132 -0.17 19.65 -19.77
N ILE A 133 0.70 19.33 -18.81
CA ILE A 133 0.35 19.19 -17.39
C ILE A 133 1.43 19.80 -16.53
N VAL A 134 1.03 20.43 -15.41
CA VAL A 134 1.96 20.94 -14.41
C VAL A 134 2.43 19.80 -13.51
N ALA A 135 3.73 19.71 -13.29
CA ALA A 135 4.35 18.69 -12.47
C ALA A 135 5.38 19.27 -11.47
N LEU A 136 5.44 18.69 -10.29
CA LEU A 136 6.56 18.84 -9.36
C LEU A 136 7.54 17.70 -9.62
N ILE A 137 8.72 18.03 -10.17
CA ILE A 137 9.75 17.04 -10.49
C ILE A 137 10.61 16.85 -9.25
N VAL A 138 10.55 15.65 -8.68
CA VAL A 138 11.41 15.22 -7.59
C VAL A 138 12.64 14.53 -8.18
N VAL A 139 13.81 14.93 -7.74
CA VAL A 139 15.07 14.48 -8.33
C VAL A 139 15.42 13.06 -7.90
N ASP A 140 15.12 12.74 -6.63
CA ASP A 140 15.34 11.41 -6.09
C ASP A 140 14.22 10.46 -6.52
N ARG A 141 14.59 9.46 -7.32
CA ARG A 141 13.65 8.48 -7.85
C ARG A 141 13.10 7.52 -6.77
N GLU A 142 13.87 7.28 -5.69
CA GLU A 142 13.40 6.45 -4.57
C GLU A 142 12.17 7.07 -3.89
N VAL A 143 12.02 8.37 -3.94
CA VAL A 143 10.83 9.08 -3.43
C VAL A 143 9.55 8.64 -4.13
N ALA A 144 9.62 8.13 -5.38
CA ALA A 144 8.45 7.57 -6.05
C ALA A 144 7.84 6.40 -5.27
N TRP A 145 8.69 5.54 -4.71
CA TRP A 145 8.26 4.41 -3.88
C TRP A 145 7.68 4.87 -2.55
N GLN A 146 8.31 5.88 -1.94
CA GLN A 146 7.81 6.49 -0.70
C GLN A 146 6.42 7.09 -0.89
N ILE A 147 6.21 7.80 -2.00
CA ILE A 147 4.91 8.42 -2.31
C ILE A 147 3.85 7.35 -2.59
N LEU A 148 4.20 6.26 -3.26
CA LEU A 148 3.29 5.14 -3.43
C LEU A 148 2.89 4.54 -2.08
N ALA A 149 3.83 4.32 -1.18
CA ALA A 149 3.57 3.83 0.16
C ALA A 149 2.68 4.79 0.98
N LEU A 150 2.92 6.10 0.92
CA LEU A 150 2.10 7.11 1.60
C LEU A 150 0.67 7.23 1.03
N ASN A 151 0.44 6.82 -0.21
CA ASN A 151 -0.90 6.83 -0.83
C ASN A 151 -1.77 5.65 -0.38
N THR A 152 -1.19 4.63 0.25
CA THR A 152 -1.92 3.49 0.81
C THR A 152 -2.76 3.85 2.04
N GLU A 153 -2.50 5.00 2.69
CA GLU A 153 -3.27 5.48 3.85
C GLU A 153 -4.75 5.81 3.58
N LYS A 154 -5.17 5.93 2.32
CA LYS A 154 -6.60 6.13 1.99
C LYS A 154 -7.30 4.80 2.10
N ALA A 155 -7.99 4.61 3.22
CA ALA A 155 -8.93 3.54 3.61
C ALA A 155 -9.29 2.54 2.49
N HIS A 156 -8.39 1.60 2.22
CA HIS A 156 -8.60 0.57 1.25
C HIS A 156 -8.88 -0.72 1.98
N ASN A 157 -9.71 -1.58 1.39
CA ASN A 157 -9.86 -2.92 1.91
C ASN A 157 -8.51 -3.67 1.81
N LEU A 158 -8.34 -4.69 2.64
CA LEU A 158 -7.10 -5.46 2.74
C LEU A 158 -6.63 -5.99 1.37
N LYS A 159 -7.55 -6.42 0.52
CA LYS A 159 -7.27 -6.96 -0.81
C LYS A 159 -6.58 -5.93 -1.71
N GLU A 160 -7.15 -4.73 -1.82
CA GLU A 160 -6.58 -3.66 -2.66
C GLU A 160 -5.18 -3.26 -2.16
N ARG A 161 -5.03 -3.14 -0.84
CA ARG A 161 -3.74 -2.83 -0.21
C ARG A 161 -2.70 -3.91 -0.49
N SER A 162 -3.05 -5.18 -0.34
CA SER A 162 -2.16 -6.31 -0.64
C SER A 162 -1.77 -6.37 -2.11
N LEU A 163 -2.72 -6.13 -3.02
CA LEU A 163 -2.45 -6.10 -4.46
C LEU A 163 -1.54 -4.93 -4.87
N GLU A 164 -1.65 -3.79 -4.20
CA GLU A 164 -0.74 -2.66 -4.43
C GLU A 164 0.67 -2.99 -3.94
N VAL A 165 0.79 -3.53 -2.73
CA VAL A 165 2.08 -3.90 -2.15
C VAL A 165 2.81 -4.94 -3.00
N ILE A 166 2.15 -6.00 -3.49
CA ILE A 166 2.83 -6.99 -4.34
C ILE A 166 3.25 -6.40 -5.70
N ARG A 167 2.50 -5.47 -6.27
CA ARG A 167 2.91 -4.76 -7.50
C ARG A 167 4.16 -3.91 -7.27
N ILE A 168 4.21 -3.16 -6.16
CA ILE A 168 5.39 -2.40 -5.75
C ILE A 168 6.58 -3.36 -5.58
N TYR A 169 6.38 -4.46 -4.87
CA TYR A 169 7.42 -5.46 -4.63
C TYR A 169 8.02 -6.01 -5.93
N ARG A 170 7.18 -6.40 -6.89
CA ARG A 170 7.63 -6.88 -8.20
C ARG A 170 8.44 -5.82 -8.94
N GLY A 171 8.03 -4.57 -8.86
CA GLY A 171 8.77 -3.46 -9.44
C GLY A 171 10.13 -3.23 -8.82
N LEU A 172 10.25 -3.38 -7.50
CA LEU A 172 11.54 -3.32 -6.80
C LEU A 172 12.45 -4.48 -7.23
N VAL A 173 11.91 -5.68 -7.41
CA VAL A 173 12.66 -6.84 -7.94
C VAL A 173 13.16 -6.59 -9.36
N ASP A 174 12.37 -5.93 -10.20
CA ASP A 174 12.76 -5.61 -11.58
C ASP A 174 13.83 -4.52 -11.64
N GLU A 175 13.86 -3.60 -10.67
CA GLU A 175 14.88 -2.56 -10.58
C GLU A 175 16.20 -3.08 -10.04
N ASP A 176 16.19 -3.73 -8.89
CA ASP A 176 17.38 -4.32 -8.26
C ASP A 176 17.02 -5.49 -7.36
N ALA A 177 17.01 -6.67 -7.94
CA ALA A 177 16.66 -7.92 -7.26
C ALA A 177 17.65 -8.36 -6.16
N SER A 178 18.83 -7.72 -6.09
CA SER A 178 19.93 -8.11 -5.18
C SER A 178 19.86 -7.42 -3.82
N ARG A 179 19.12 -6.32 -3.69
CA ARG A 179 18.98 -5.60 -2.43
C ARG A 179 18.21 -6.42 -1.39
N PRO A 180 18.58 -6.28 -0.09
CA PRO A 180 17.86 -6.91 1.00
C PRO A 180 16.40 -6.46 1.04
N GLU A 181 15.47 -7.39 1.29
CA GLU A 181 14.05 -7.09 1.44
C GLU A 181 13.77 -6.09 2.56
N SER A 182 14.50 -6.22 3.68
CA SER A 182 14.39 -5.35 4.86
C SER A 182 14.61 -3.87 4.57
N ASP A 183 15.39 -3.52 3.54
CA ASP A 183 15.62 -2.14 3.13
C ASP A 183 14.33 -1.43 2.68
N PHE A 184 13.35 -2.22 2.26
CA PHE A 184 12.08 -1.74 1.72
C PHE A 184 10.90 -1.88 2.69
N ALA A 185 11.15 -2.29 3.94
CA ALA A 185 10.12 -2.51 4.95
C ALA A 185 9.19 -1.29 5.12
N PHE A 186 9.75 -0.08 5.07
CA PHE A 186 8.97 1.15 5.16
C PHE A 186 7.98 1.33 3.99
N TYR A 187 8.35 0.89 2.78
CA TYR A 187 7.54 1.04 1.57
C TYR A 187 6.48 -0.05 1.43
N LEU A 188 6.78 -1.23 1.97
CA LEU A 188 5.93 -2.41 1.87
C LEU A 188 5.00 -2.57 3.08
N GLU A 189 5.16 -1.73 4.10
CA GLU A 189 4.38 -1.63 5.33
C GLU A 189 4.41 -2.91 6.20
N GLU A 190 3.87 -4.01 5.72
CA GLU A 190 3.78 -5.30 6.40
C GLU A 190 4.18 -6.43 5.45
N SER A 191 5.09 -7.30 5.87
CA SER A 191 5.50 -8.48 5.10
C SER A 191 4.30 -9.38 4.71
N ALA A 192 3.32 -9.48 5.59
CA ALA A 192 2.06 -10.20 5.36
C ALA A 192 1.29 -9.74 4.13
N LEU A 193 1.36 -8.44 3.78
CA LEU A 193 0.68 -7.89 2.60
C LEU A 193 1.27 -8.42 1.30
N VAL A 194 2.57 -8.73 1.26
CA VAL A 194 3.23 -9.33 0.09
C VAL A 194 2.67 -10.73 -0.15
N THR A 195 2.65 -11.57 0.89
CA THR A 195 2.10 -12.94 0.80
C THR A 195 0.61 -12.92 0.44
N LEU A 196 -0.19 -12.04 1.08
CA LEU A 196 -1.62 -11.89 0.74
C LEU A 196 -1.82 -11.36 -0.68
N GLY A 197 -0.97 -10.45 -1.14
CA GLY A 197 -1.00 -9.95 -2.50
C GLY A 197 -0.85 -11.07 -3.53
N VAL A 198 0.12 -11.96 -3.33
CA VAL A 198 0.27 -13.17 -4.16
C VAL A 198 -0.96 -14.07 -4.09
N CYS A 199 -1.57 -14.23 -2.89
CA CYS A 199 -2.80 -15.00 -2.76
C CYS A 199 -3.95 -14.40 -3.59
N TYR A 200 -4.14 -13.08 -3.54
CA TYR A 200 -5.20 -12.39 -4.30
C TYR A 200 -4.95 -12.37 -5.81
N GLU A 201 -3.68 -12.33 -6.27
CA GLU A 201 -3.35 -12.48 -7.68
C GLU A 201 -3.78 -13.86 -8.22
N ARG A 202 -3.53 -14.93 -7.44
CA ARG A 202 -3.83 -16.32 -7.82
C ARG A 202 -5.32 -16.68 -7.63
N ALA A 203 -5.95 -16.14 -6.60
CA ALA A 203 -7.32 -16.43 -6.21
C ALA A 203 -8.07 -15.11 -5.88
N PRO A 204 -8.70 -14.43 -6.87
CA PRO A 204 -9.34 -13.12 -6.67
C PRO A 204 -10.47 -13.10 -5.63
N ARG A 205 -11.06 -14.26 -5.29
CA ARG A 205 -12.10 -14.40 -4.26
C ARG A 205 -11.56 -14.97 -2.93
N PHE A 206 -10.25 -14.90 -2.73
CA PHE A 206 -9.62 -15.37 -1.52
C PHE A 206 -10.04 -14.52 -0.31
N GLY A 207 -10.43 -15.17 0.79
CA GLY A 207 -10.86 -14.52 2.03
C GLY A 207 -9.68 -14.16 2.94
N GLY A 208 -8.78 -13.30 2.49
CA GLY A 208 -7.49 -13.00 3.16
C GLY A 208 -7.63 -12.40 4.55
N GLY A 209 -8.74 -11.70 4.82
CA GLY A 209 -9.00 -11.09 6.12
C GLY A 209 -8.93 -12.08 7.28
N ALA A 210 -9.35 -13.33 7.09
CA ALA A 210 -9.29 -14.36 8.10
C ALA A 210 -7.84 -14.77 8.47
N TYR A 211 -6.90 -14.61 7.56
CA TYR A 211 -5.48 -15.03 7.72
C TYR A 211 -4.54 -13.88 8.08
N HIS A 212 -4.93 -12.64 7.80
CA HIS A 212 -4.07 -11.46 7.95
C HIS A 212 -3.44 -11.36 9.35
N SER A 213 -4.20 -11.53 10.41
CA SER A 213 -3.69 -11.41 11.78
C SER A 213 -2.63 -12.48 12.13
N ILE A 214 -2.71 -13.66 11.52
CA ILE A 214 -1.75 -14.75 11.72
C ILE A 214 -0.46 -14.44 10.96
N LEU A 215 -0.57 -14.09 9.68
CA LEU A 215 0.58 -13.72 8.85
C LEU A 215 1.30 -12.52 9.43
N ARG A 216 0.59 -11.45 9.77
CA ARG A 216 1.15 -10.24 10.38
C ARG A 216 1.94 -10.51 11.67
N ARG A 217 1.52 -11.49 12.45
CA ARG A 217 2.19 -11.86 13.72
C ARG A 217 3.48 -12.63 13.50
N LEU A 218 3.61 -13.37 12.41
CA LEU A 218 4.66 -14.36 12.20
C LEU A 218 5.59 -14.05 11.02
N GLU A 219 5.19 -13.14 10.14
CA GLU A 219 5.93 -12.86 8.93
C GLU A 219 6.62 -11.50 9.05
N GLU A 220 7.93 -11.52 8.97
CA GLU A 220 8.77 -10.33 9.01
C GLU A 220 9.53 -10.20 7.68
N PHE A 221 9.96 -8.98 7.37
CA PHE A 221 10.85 -8.74 6.24
C PHE A 221 12.23 -9.34 6.51
N SER A 222 12.75 -10.07 5.54
CA SER A 222 14.01 -10.78 5.67
C SER A 222 15.21 -9.94 5.24
N GLY A 223 16.42 -10.32 5.67
CA GLY A 223 17.67 -9.79 5.13
C GLY A 223 18.08 -10.41 3.78
N GLU A 224 17.27 -11.31 3.23
CA GLU A 224 17.55 -11.96 1.95
C GLU A 224 17.32 -11.02 0.77
N PRO A 225 17.99 -11.23 -0.36
CA PRO A 225 17.72 -10.50 -1.59
C PRO A 225 16.26 -10.56 -2.01
N LEU A 226 15.69 -9.46 -2.51
CA LEU A 226 14.30 -9.34 -2.91
C LEU A 226 13.79 -10.51 -3.74
N ARG A 227 14.60 -11.02 -4.70
CA ARG A 227 14.23 -12.18 -5.54
C ARG A 227 14.07 -13.46 -4.74
N SER A 228 14.91 -13.69 -3.74
CA SER A 228 14.85 -14.87 -2.87
C SER A 228 13.69 -14.77 -1.89
N ALA A 229 13.49 -13.61 -1.29
CA ALA A 229 12.38 -13.33 -0.39
C ALA A 229 11.03 -13.45 -1.11
N LEU A 230 10.91 -12.96 -2.35
CA LEU A 230 9.68 -13.14 -3.15
C LEU A 230 9.32 -14.61 -3.33
N LYS A 231 10.30 -15.49 -3.62
CA LYS A 231 10.05 -16.95 -3.73
C LYS A 231 9.54 -17.53 -2.40
N ALA A 232 10.03 -17.04 -1.26
CA ALA A 232 9.53 -17.45 0.05
C ALA A 232 8.08 -17.03 0.26
N HIS A 233 7.71 -15.78 -0.09
CA HIS A 233 6.33 -15.30 -0.08
C HIS A 233 5.43 -16.12 -1.01
N GLU A 234 5.87 -16.42 -2.22
CA GLU A 234 5.12 -17.23 -3.20
C GLU A 234 4.87 -18.66 -2.70
N LYS A 235 5.86 -19.26 -2.01
CA LYS A 235 5.71 -20.56 -1.34
C LYS A 235 4.68 -20.49 -0.22
N ARG A 236 4.78 -19.48 0.66
CA ARG A 236 3.83 -19.28 1.75
C ARG A 236 2.41 -19.02 1.24
N ALA A 237 2.28 -18.21 0.19
CA ALA A 237 0.98 -17.98 -0.47
C ALA A 237 0.36 -19.30 -0.97
N THR A 238 1.15 -20.20 -1.54
CA THR A 238 0.65 -21.55 -1.91
C THR A 238 0.12 -22.30 -0.70
N MET A 239 0.87 -22.30 0.42
CA MET A 239 0.42 -22.97 1.65
C MET A 239 -0.86 -22.35 2.23
N VAL A 240 -1.02 -21.03 2.15
CA VAL A 240 -2.23 -20.31 2.60
C VAL A 240 -3.42 -20.65 1.71
N ILE A 241 -3.24 -20.73 0.39
CA ILE A 241 -4.31 -21.12 -0.56
C ILE A 241 -4.73 -22.57 -0.32
N ASP A 242 -3.78 -23.49 -0.14
CA ASP A 242 -4.07 -24.89 0.19
C ASP A 242 -4.85 -25.02 1.52
N LEU A 243 -4.51 -24.19 2.51
CA LEU A 243 -5.24 -24.10 3.77
C LEU A 243 -6.66 -23.58 3.56
N GLU A 244 -6.82 -22.52 2.77
CA GLU A 244 -8.13 -21.93 2.44
C GLU A 244 -9.06 -22.94 1.77
N GLU A 245 -8.57 -23.79 0.89
CA GLU A 245 -9.37 -24.86 0.28
C GLU A 245 -9.98 -25.80 1.34
N LYS A 246 -9.20 -26.16 2.37
CA LYS A 246 -9.69 -26.99 3.48
C LYS A 246 -10.69 -26.23 4.34
N VAL A 247 -10.40 -24.96 4.66
CA VAL A 247 -11.31 -24.09 5.42
C VAL A 247 -12.62 -23.88 4.66
N ALA A 248 -12.59 -23.60 3.37
CA ALA A 248 -13.77 -23.44 2.52
C ALA A 248 -14.65 -24.72 2.51
N SER A 249 -14.01 -25.90 2.45
CA SER A 249 -14.71 -27.18 2.56
C SER A 249 -15.44 -27.33 3.91
N VAL A 250 -14.79 -26.96 5.02
CA VAL A 250 -15.40 -26.98 6.35
C VAL A 250 -16.57 -25.98 6.42
N VAL A 251 -16.37 -24.75 5.94
CA VAL A 251 -17.41 -23.71 5.88
C VAL A 251 -18.64 -24.19 5.10
N LYS A 252 -18.42 -24.85 3.93
CA LYS A 252 -19.48 -25.45 3.15
C LYS A 252 -20.30 -26.46 3.96
N LYS A 253 -19.64 -27.40 4.62
CA LYS A 253 -20.31 -28.42 5.47
C LYS A 253 -21.06 -27.78 6.64
N LEU A 254 -20.56 -26.72 7.26
CA LEU A 254 -21.27 -25.99 8.31
C LEU A 254 -22.54 -25.32 7.78
N LYS A 255 -22.49 -24.72 6.59
CA LYS A 255 -23.67 -24.15 5.91
C LYS A 255 -24.70 -25.20 5.56
N GLU A 256 -24.31 -26.37 5.08
CA GLU A 256 -25.19 -27.51 4.79
C GLU A 256 -25.94 -28.02 6.05
N ARG A 257 -25.35 -27.86 7.24
CA ARG A 257 -25.98 -28.11 8.54
C ARG A 257 -26.89 -26.99 9.05
N GLY A 258 -27.12 -25.94 8.24
CA GLY A 258 -27.97 -24.80 8.61
C GLY A 258 -27.27 -23.75 9.48
N LEU A 259 -25.93 -23.83 9.68
CA LEU A 259 -25.17 -22.84 10.41
C LEU A 259 -24.78 -21.71 9.44
N VAL A 260 -25.50 -20.58 9.51
CA VAL A 260 -25.28 -19.42 8.64
C VAL A 260 -24.75 -18.24 9.45
N SER A 261 -23.58 -17.76 9.09
CA SER A 261 -22.97 -16.54 9.67
C SER A 261 -21.99 -15.94 8.67
N PRO A 262 -21.89 -14.60 8.54
CA PRO A 262 -20.86 -13.95 7.73
C PRO A 262 -19.44 -14.15 8.26
N TYR A 263 -19.29 -14.72 9.45
CA TYR A 263 -18.00 -14.92 10.12
C TYR A 263 -17.56 -16.38 10.16
N LEU A 264 -18.18 -17.29 9.41
CA LEU A 264 -17.86 -18.73 9.45
C LEU A 264 -16.40 -19.03 9.13
N ARG A 265 -15.82 -18.36 8.13
CA ARG A 265 -14.42 -18.54 7.77
C ARG A 265 -13.51 -18.11 8.92
N SER A 266 -13.71 -16.93 9.44
CA SER A 266 -12.94 -16.40 10.60
C SER A 266 -13.10 -17.30 11.84
N PHE A 267 -14.29 -17.84 12.07
CA PHE A 267 -14.54 -18.81 13.15
C PHE A 267 -13.73 -20.09 12.98
N VAL A 268 -13.75 -20.69 11.77
CA VAL A 268 -12.99 -21.92 11.50
C VAL A 268 -11.49 -21.66 11.66
N VAL A 269 -10.98 -20.58 11.05
CA VAL A 269 -9.57 -20.19 11.14
C VAL A 269 -9.14 -19.97 12.59
N ALA A 270 -9.93 -19.28 13.40
CA ALA A 270 -9.65 -19.10 14.82
C ALA A 270 -9.59 -20.40 15.61
N ARG A 271 -10.46 -21.39 15.27
CA ARG A 271 -10.48 -22.70 15.94
C ARG A 271 -9.29 -23.59 15.60
N ILE A 272 -8.80 -23.53 14.38
CA ILE A 272 -7.63 -24.31 13.94
C ILE A 272 -6.28 -23.65 14.26
N ASN A 273 -6.29 -22.35 14.57
CA ASN A 273 -5.07 -21.57 14.86
C ASN A 273 -4.37 -22.08 16.14
N PRO A 274 -3.13 -22.61 16.04
CA PRO A 274 -2.38 -23.08 17.21
C PRO A 274 -1.87 -21.94 18.10
N LEU A 275 -1.69 -20.73 17.55
CA LEU A 275 -1.07 -19.59 18.26
C LEU A 275 -1.88 -19.14 19.48
N ARG A 276 -3.14 -19.49 19.56
CA ARG A 276 -4.01 -19.18 20.69
C ARG A 276 -3.52 -19.79 22.01
N TRP A 277 -2.79 -20.89 21.92
CA TRP A 277 -2.36 -21.67 23.09
C TRP A 277 -0.87 -21.56 23.40
N ILE A 278 -0.11 -20.85 22.56
CA ILE A 278 1.33 -20.69 22.70
C ILE A 278 1.61 -19.51 23.62
N LYS A 279 2.30 -19.77 24.74
CA LYS A 279 2.69 -18.76 25.75
C LYS A 279 4.15 -18.30 25.62
N GLY A 280 4.85 -18.65 24.59
CA GLY A 280 6.25 -18.30 24.35
C GLY A 280 6.47 -17.79 22.93
N GLU A 281 7.70 -17.92 22.46
CA GLU A 281 8.06 -17.63 21.09
C GLU A 281 7.26 -18.53 20.14
N PRO A 282 6.56 -17.95 19.16
CA PRO A 282 5.75 -18.73 18.22
C PRO A 282 6.65 -19.55 17.29
N PRO A 283 6.20 -20.75 16.85
CA PRO A 283 6.92 -21.50 15.85
C PRO A 283 6.94 -20.76 14.47
N PRO A 284 7.85 -21.14 13.58
CA PRO A 284 7.92 -20.58 12.25
C PRO A 284 6.59 -20.66 11.50
N LEU A 285 6.29 -19.64 10.68
CA LEU A 285 5.02 -19.53 9.95
C LEU A 285 4.69 -20.79 9.13
N ASP A 286 5.67 -21.38 8.45
CA ASP A 286 5.50 -22.59 7.64
C ASP A 286 4.96 -23.76 8.50
N GLU A 287 5.40 -23.91 9.73
CA GLU A 287 4.94 -24.94 10.68
C GLU A 287 3.52 -24.65 11.17
N VAL A 288 3.23 -23.40 11.45
CA VAL A 288 1.88 -22.96 11.86
C VAL A 288 0.89 -23.26 10.75
N LEU A 289 1.19 -22.92 9.51
CA LEU A 289 0.32 -23.17 8.35
C LEU A 289 0.09 -24.67 8.11
N LYS A 290 1.12 -25.50 8.26
CA LYS A 290 1.00 -26.99 8.18
C LYS A 290 0.05 -27.51 9.26
N THR A 291 0.29 -27.10 10.52
CA THR A 291 -0.56 -27.50 11.66
C THR A 291 -2.01 -27.07 11.47
N MET A 292 -2.24 -25.86 10.98
CA MET A 292 -3.58 -25.36 10.68
C MET A 292 -4.27 -26.18 9.59
N ARG A 293 -3.55 -26.53 8.52
CA ARG A 293 -4.06 -27.38 7.43
C ARG A 293 -4.48 -28.77 7.93
N GLU A 294 -3.64 -29.40 8.78
CA GLU A 294 -3.96 -30.70 9.40
C GLU A 294 -5.21 -30.61 10.28
N ARG A 295 -5.31 -29.56 11.11
CA ARG A 295 -6.48 -29.32 11.96
C ARG A 295 -7.74 -29.02 11.15
N ALA A 296 -7.63 -28.29 10.04
CA ALA A 296 -8.75 -28.06 9.12
C ALA A 296 -9.24 -29.35 8.49
N THR A 297 -8.33 -30.25 8.09
CA THR A 297 -8.65 -31.56 7.54
C THR A 297 -9.39 -32.46 8.55
N LYS A 298 -8.99 -32.39 9.82
CA LYS A 298 -9.59 -33.17 10.93
C LYS A 298 -10.72 -32.44 11.64
N PHE A 299 -11.22 -31.31 11.09
CA PHE A 299 -12.23 -30.48 11.75
C PHE A 299 -13.57 -31.21 11.88
N ASN A 300 -14.04 -31.37 13.12
CA ASN A 300 -15.32 -32.03 13.37
C ASN A 300 -16.45 -30.99 13.33
N VAL A 301 -17.19 -30.96 12.24
CA VAL A 301 -18.31 -30.04 12.03
C VAL A 301 -19.51 -30.34 12.96
N ASP A 302 -19.68 -31.61 13.41
CA ASP A 302 -20.85 -32.03 14.23
C ASP A 302 -20.77 -31.46 15.65
N ARG A 303 -19.60 -31.12 16.12
CA ARG A 303 -19.38 -30.51 17.44
C ARG A 303 -19.69 -29.01 17.49
N VAL A 304 -19.90 -28.37 16.35
CA VAL A 304 -20.18 -26.93 16.29
C VAL A 304 -21.66 -26.68 16.55
N LYS A 305 -21.94 -25.83 17.54
CA LYS A 305 -23.32 -25.42 17.94
C LYS A 305 -23.58 -23.97 17.47
N PRO A 306 -24.84 -23.57 17.23
CA PRO A 306 -25.21 -22.20 16.89
C PRO A 306 -24.67 -21.16 17.88
N GLN A 307 -24.65 -21.51 19.16
CA GLN A 307 -24.11 -20.65 20.25
C GLN A 307 -22.61 -20.33 20.10
N ASP A 308 -21.83 -21.23 19.49
CA ASP A 308 -20.40 -21.03 19.25
C ASP A 308 -20.15 -19.91 18.23
N LEU A 309 -21.14 -19.61 17.37
CA LEU A 309 -21.06 -18.58 16.35
C LEU A 309 -21.46 -17.19 16.87
N ALA A 310 -22.23 -17.12 17.95
CA ALA A 310 -22.68 -15.85 18.54
C ALA A 310 -21.54 -15.00 19.10
N GLY A 311 -20.40 -15.64 19.46
CA GLY A 311 -19.19 -14.96 19.92
C GLY A 311 -18.07 -14.85 18.86
N ALA A 312 -18.34 -15.23 17.62
CA ALA A 312 -17.35 -15.16 16.55
C ALA A 312 -17.18 -13.69 16.11
N ALA A 313 -16.06 -13.09 16.49
CA ALA A 313 -15.63 -11.77 15.99
C ALA A 313 -14.50 -11.96 14.99
N GLY A 314 -14.49 -11.15 13.94
CA GLY A 314 -13.45 -11.17 12.91
C GLY A 314 -13.93 -10.40 11.69
N PRO A 315 -13.09 -10.25 10.65
CA PRO A 315 -13.58 -9.69 9.41
C PRO A 315 -14.66 -10.60 8.81
N PRO A 316 -15.75 -10.01 8.25
CA PRO A 316 -16.78 -10.79 7.55
C PRO A 316 -16.18 -11.52 6.35
N ASP A 317 -16.84 -12.58 5.93
CA ASP A 317 -16.45 -13.28 4.69
C ASP A 317 -16.55 -12.29 3.53
N GLU A 318 -15.46 -12.10 2.79
CA GLU A 318 -15.46 -11.31 1.57
C GLU A 318 -16.36 -12.03 0.54
N VAL A 319 -17.37 -11.31 -0.01
CA VAL A 319 -18.34 -11.84 -0.98
C VAL A 319 -17.82 -11.65 -2.39
#